data_04f71a5bfc58bc92c9ec0bf68466e0a7
#
_entry.id   04f71a5bfc58bc92c9ec0bf68466e0a7
#
_cell.length_a   1.000
_cell.length_b   1.000
_cell.length_c   1.000
_cell.angle_alpha   90.00
_cell.angle_beta   90.00
_cell.angle_gamma   90.00
#
_symmetry.space_group_name_H-M   'P 1'
#
loop_
_entity.id
_entity.type
_entity.pdbx_description
1 polymer ?
#
loop_
_entity_poly.entity_id
_entity_poly.type
_entity_poly.pdbx_seq_one_letter_code
_entity_poly.pdbx_strand_id
1 'polypeptide(L)'
;IRGQTLDIDMSLIDNSGEPVQSATIIVEIDNSTVWGGLTDLDGNASASIIVRPDRDPGPMQVTATFSGINGTTGLLGDQTWTRVVVLAPTQLELLEASSPSFAGDSVIFSGKLLDERGQPLNEAGELKGGLIHLRIDGIDVGPSFTTLSNSSSGAWSITFQIPLDMSYGPHNATVEFLGGFSWVDPMGQGDSLNPEYYLESTDTLGFEVSVPTEIRLFGGNTDVTREELLDLTGVLVDIVERPIPDMTLSVWMNGQFLTNVTSDEEGVVSILYPVPSDMPLGTQNVEVRFAGAPLYLPSNATTT
;
A
#
# COMPACT_ATOMS: atom_id res chain seq x y z
N ILE A 1 -14.73 -7.55 18.38
CA ILE A 1 -13.55 -6.69 18.14
C ILE A 1 -13.09 -6.09 19.45
N ARG A 2 -11.79 -5.90 19.65
CA ARG A 2 -11.24 -5.18 20.82
C ARG A 2 -11.87 -3.80 20.97
N GLY A 3 -12.16 -3.41 22.23
CA GLY A 3 -12.77 -2.11 22.53
C GLY A 3 -14.28 -2.02 22.29
N GLN A 4 -14.87 -3.02 21.65
CA GLN A 4 -16.33 -3.07 21.42
C GLN A 4 -17.06 -3.77 22.56
N THR A 5 -18.35 -3.53 22.65
CA THR A 5 -19.25 -4.18 23.61
C THR A 5 -19.57 -5.61 23.14
N LEU A 6 -19.51 -6.55 24.06
CA LEU A 6 -20.02 -7.91 23.94
C LEU A 6 -21.29 -7.99 24.78
N ASP A 7 -22.40 -8.25 24.13
CA ASP A 7 -23.68 -8.50 24.80
C ASP A 7 -23.83 -10.01 24.99
N ILE A 8 -24.22 -10.41 26.20
CA ILE A 8 -24.37 -11.80 26.64
C ILE A 8 -25.76 -11.97 27.23
N ASP A 9 -26.61 -12.74 26.57
CA ASP A 9 -27.90 -13.11 27.09
C ASP A 9 -27.84 -14.50 27.71
N MET A 10 -28.39 -14.62 28.90
CA MET A 10 -28.37 -15.83 29.72
C MET A 10 -29.78 -16.18 30.20
N SER A 11 -30.05 -17.47 30.36
CA SER A 11 -31.30 -17.95 30.93
C SER A 11 -31.01 -19.04 31.96
N LEU A 12 -31.62 -18.95 33.13
CA LEU A 12 -31.52 -19.93 34.20
C LEU A 12 -32.89 -20.58 34.45
N ILE A 13 -32.93 -21.88 34.24
CA ILE A 13 -34.10 -22.72 34.46
C ILE A 13 -33.75 -23.84 35.48
N ASP A 14 -34.75 -24.32 36.20
CA ASP A 14 -34.59 -25.48 37.03
C ASP A 14 -34.74 -26.82 36.23
N ASN A 15 -34.57 -27.95 36.94
CA ASN A 15 -34.68 -29.27 36.32
C ASN A 15 -36.08 -29.63 35.74
N SER A 16 -37.13 -28.86 36.10
CA SER A 16 -38.47 -28.96 35.54
C SER A 16 -38.73 -28.06 34.35
N GLY A 17 -37.75 -27.22 34.04
CA GLY A 17 -37.86 -26.23 32.95
C GLY A 17 -38.49 -24.91 33.39
N GLU A 18 -38.71 -24.70 34.69
CA GLU A 18 -39.27 -23.46 35.21
C GLU A 18 -38.19 -22.39 35.42
N PRO A 19 -38.52 -21.10 35.17
CA PRO A 19 -37.56 -20.02 35.32
C PRO A 19 -37.14 -19.81 36.80
N VAL A 20 -35.84 -19.63 37.02
CA VAL A 20 -35.29 -19.30 38.33
C VAL A 20 -35.13 -17.82 38.46
N GLN A 21 -36.03 -17.16 39.24
CA GLN A 21 -36.07 -15.72 39.41
C GLN A 21 -35.16 -15.24 40.56
N SER A 22 -34.69 -13.99 40.41
CA SER A 22 -33.87 -13.31 41.44
C SER A 22 -32.62 -14.09 41.84
N ALA A 23 -32.13 -14.94 40.96
CA ALA A 23 -30.89 -15.70 41.14
C ALA A 23 -29.69 -14.88 40.71
N THR A 24 -28.64 -14.91 41.54
CA THR A 24 -27.38 -14.22 41.20
C THR A 24 -26.61 -15.00 40.15
N ILE A 25 -26.33 -14.39 39.01
CA ILE A 25 -25.39 -14.91 37.99
C ILE A 25 -24.14 -14.05 38.02
N ILE A 26 -22.98 -14.70 37.96
CA ILE A 26 -21.67 -14.09 37.82
C ILE A 26 -21.14 -14.42 36.43
N VAL A 27 -20.66 -13.43 35.68
CA VAL A 27 -19.96 -13.66 34.41
C VAL A 27 -18.47 -13.39 34.60
N GLU A 28 -17.65 -14.35 34.17
CA GLU A 28 -16.22 -14.27 34.18
C GLU A 28 -15.67 -14.34 32.75
N ILE A 29 -14.63 -13.58 32.49
CA ILE A 29 -13.82 -13.68 31.27
C ILE A 29 -12.42 -14.10 31.68
N ASP A 30 -11.93 -15.21 31.13
CA ASP A 30 -10.62 -15.79 31.45
C ASP A 30 -10.37 -15.85 32.97
N ASN A 31 -11.35 -16.34 33.72
CA ASN A 31 -11.37 -16.48 35.19
C ASN A 31 -11.37 -15.15 35.99
N SER A 32 -11.69 -14.04 35.33
CA SER A 32 -11.85 -12.75 36.00
C SER A 32 -13.31 -12.31 35.95
N THR A 33 -13.91 -12.03 37.13
CA THR A 33 -15.28 -11.53 37.21
C THR A 33 -15.41 -10.16 36.53
N VAL A 34 -16.32 -10.07 35.58
CA VAL A 34 -16.55 -8.86 34.77
C VAL A 34 -17.97 -8.29 34.94
N TRP A 35 -18.91 -9.12 35.39
CA TRP A 35 -20.29 -8.72 35.61
C TRP A 35 -20.97 -9.61 36.66
N GLY A 36 -21.95 -9.06 37.36
CA GLY A 36 -22.83 -9.79 38.26
C GLY A 36 -24.22 -9.13 38.30
N GLY A 37 -25.25 -9.94 38.22
CA GLY A 37 -26.63 -9.48 38.18
C GLY A 37 -27.62 -10.53 38.65
N LEU A 38 -28.90 -10.17 38.64
CA LEU A 38 -30.00 -11.04 39.01
C LEU A 38 -30.82 -11.43 37.77
N THR A 39 -31.35 -12.64 37.77
CA THR A 39 -32.34 -13.07 36.80
C THR A 39 -33.69 -12.36 37.03
N ASP A 40 -34.41 -12.06 35.96
CA ASP A 40 -35.74 -11.47 35.95
C ASP A 40 -36.84 -12.54 36.24
N LEU A 41 -38.13 -12.15 36.06
CA LEU A 41 -39.27 -13.03 36.30
C LEU A 41 -39.31 -14.23 35.35
N ASP A 42 -38.69 -14.12 34.19
CA ASP A 42 -38.62 -15.19 33.17
C ASP A 42 -37.28 -15.96 33.26
N GLY A 43 -36.48 -15.73 34.33
CA GLY A 43 -35.22 -16.40 34.56
C GLY A 43 -34.07 -15.85 33.70
N ASN A 44 -34.25 -14.73 32.99
CA ASN A 44 -33.26 -14.16 32.09
C ASN A 44 -32.36 -13.13 32.78
N ALA A 45 -31.13 -13.02 32.29
CA ALA A 45 -30.20 -11.95 32.65
C ALA A 45 -29.39 -11.56 31.40
N SER A 46 -29.06 -10.29 31.30
CA SER A 46 -28.24 -9.76 30.20
C SER A 46 -27.05 -8.96 30.74
N ALA A 47 -25.89 -9.19 30.17
CA ALA A 47 -24.66 -8.48 30.49
C ALA A 47 -24.11 -7.80 29.25
N SER A 48 -23.71 -6.53 29.39
CA SER A 48 -22.99 -5.78 28.36
C SER A 48 -21.59 -5.48 28.88
N ILE A 49 -20.58 -6.02 28.22
CA ILE A 49 -19.18 -6.01 28.69
C ILE A 49 -18.29 -5.43 27.59
N ILE A 50 -17.47 -4.45 27.93
CA ILE A 50 -16.49 -3.91 26.98
C ILE A 50 -15.30 -4.89 26.90
N VAL A 51 -15.03 -5.42 25.70
CA VAL A 51 -13.82 -6.20 25.44
C VAL A 51 -12.61 -5.29 25.59
N ARG A 52 -11.72 -5.62 26.53
CA ARG A 52 -10.57 -4.78 26.88
C ARG A 52 -9.75 -4.44 25.63
N PRO A 53 -9.44 -3.14 25.37
CA PRO A 53 -8.66 -2.71 24.21
C PRO A 53 -7.21 -3.22 24.22
N ASP A 54 -6.66 -3.50 25.41
CA ASP A 54 -5.28 -3.99 25.60
C ASP A 54 -5.16 -5.52 25.54
N ARG A 55 -6.29 -6.23 25.38
CA ARG A 55 -6.29 -7.68 25.24
C ARG A 55 -5.63 -8.09 23.93
N ASP A 56 -4.84 -9.17 23.96
CA ASP A 56 -4.39 -9.81 22.73
C ASP A 56 -5.58 -10.40 21.95
N PRO A 57 -5.57 -10.35 20.61
CA PRO A 57 -6.61 -10.98 19.81
C PRO A 57 -6.55 -12.50 19.98
N GLY A 58 -7.67 -13.16 19.69
CA GLY A 58 -7.75 -14.60 19.81
C GLY A 58 -8.93 -15.09 20.67
N PRO A 59 -8.95 -16.37 21.01
CA PRO A 59 -10.05 -16.96 21.76
C PRO A 59 -10.14 -16.41 23.18
N MET A 60 -11.36 -16.18 23.63
CA MET A 60 -11.74 -15.67 24.93
C MET A 60 -12.79 -16.59 25.53
N GLN A 61 -12.56 -17.12 26.70
CA GLN A 61 -13.56 -17.93 27.40
C GLN A 61 -14.48 -17.03 28.22
N VAL A 62 -15.76 -17.15 28.00
CA VAL A 62 -16.82 -16.52 28.80
C VAL A 62 -17.50 -17.60 29.60
N THR A 63 -17.56 -17.43 30.91
CA THR A 63 -18.19 -18.37 31.84
C THR A 63 -19.29 -17.68 32.62
N ALA A 64 -20.47 -18.26 32.66
CA ALA A 64 -21.57 -17.83 33.52
C ALA A 64 -21.76 -18.85 34.64
N THR A 65 -21.81 -18.36 35.89
CA THR A 65 -21.92 -19.19 37.08
C THR A 65 -23.10 -18.78 37.94
N PHE A 66 -23.91 -19.73 38.29
CA PHE A 66 -24.92 -19.67 39.36
C PHE A 66 -24.45 -20.47 40.54
N SER A 67 -24.26 -19.83 41.70
CA SER A 67 -23.70 -20.49 42.91
C SER A 67 -24.69 -21.35 43.70
N GLY A 68 -25.95 -21.41 43.25
CA GLY A 68 -27.02 -22.07 43.97
C GLY A 68 -27.71 -21.17 44.98
N ILE A 69 -28.85 -21.63 45.50
CA ILE A 69 -29.62 -20.96 46.56
C ILE A 69 -29.72 -21.91 47.74
N ASN A 70 -29.11 -21.49 48.87
CA ASN A 70 -29.23 -22.19 50.14
C ASN A 70 -30.59 -21.82 50.77
N GLY A 71 -31.43 -22.78 51.01
CA GLY A 71 -32.72 -22.60 51.67
C GLY A 71 -33.72 -23.72 51.40
N THR A 72 -35.01 -23.46 51.61
CA THR A 72 -36.10 -24.46 51.41
C THR A 72 -36.26 -24.90 49.95
N THR A 73 -35.73 -24.17 48.99
CA THR A 73 -35.77 -24.51 47.55
C THR A 73 -34.57 -25.33 47.07
N GLY A 74 -33.45 -25.30 47.81
CA GLY A 74 -32.29 -26.20 47.59
C GLY A 74 -31.78 -26.28 46.15
N LEU A 75 -31.73 -25.17 45.40
CA LEU A 75 -31.18 -25.16 44.03
C LEU A 75 -29.66 -25.30 44.10
N LEU A 76 -29.15 -26.27 43.39
CA LEU A 76 -27.70 -26.51 43.27
C LEU A 76 -27.11 -25.47 42.29
N GLY A 77 -25.84 -25.14 42.51
CA GLY A 77 -25.09 -24.31 41.58
C GLY A 77 -24.87 -24.98 40.24
N ASP A 78 -24.77 -24.18 39.20
CA ASP A 78 -24.48 -24.60 37.83
C ASP A 78 -23.54 -23.62 37.16
N GLN A 79 -22.83 -24.09 36.13
CA GLN A 79 -21.88 -23.32 35.37
C GLN A 79 -21.93 -23.71 33.91
N THR A 80 -21.94 -22.71 33.04
CA THR A 80 -21.81 -22.91 31.60
C THR A 80 -20.73 -21.98 31.04
N TRP A 81 -20.18 -22.35 29.90
CA TRP A 81 -19.17 -21.55 29.25
C TRP A 81 -19.32 -21.56 27.74
N THR A 82 -18.82 -20.50 27.10
CA THR A 82 -18.71 -20.40 25.65
C THR A 82 -17.37 -19.77 25.29
N ARG A 83 -16.97 -19.94 24.03
CA ARG A 83 -15.76 -19.34 23.49
C ARG A 83 -16.15 -18.25 22.49
N VAL A 84 -15.59 -17.07 22.66
CA VAL A 84 -15.75 -15.93 21.77
C VAL A 84 -14.39 -15.63 21.16
N VAL A 85 -14.33 -15.36 19.86
CA VAL A 85 -13.10 -14.94 19.19
C VAL A 85 -13.03 -13.43 19.16
N VAL A 86 -11.97 -12.87 19.71
CA VAL A 86 -11.69 -11.42 19.67
C VAL A 86 -10.80 -11.11 18.48
N LEU A 87 -11.29 -10.30 17.57
CA LEU A 87 -10.56 -9.83 16.40
C LEU A 87 -9.95 -8.44 16.65
N ALA A 88 -8.80 -8.18 16.03
CA ALA A 88 -8.13 -6.88 16.05
C ALA A 88 -8.14 -6.24 14.66
N PRO A 89 -8.59 -5.00 14.53
CA PRO A 89 -8.38 -4.22 13.32
C PRO A 89 -6.90 -4.00 13.02
N THR A 90 -6.57 -3.83 11.74
CA THR A 90 -5.21 -3.45 11.31
C THR A 90 -5.22 -2.12 10.58
N GLN A 91 -4.06 -1.49 10.53
CA GLN A 91 -3.75 -0.32 9.73
C GLN A 91 -2.58 -0.68 8.81
N LEU A 92 -2.86 -0.73 7.52
CA LEU A 92 -1.85 -0.88 6.49
C LEU A 92 -1.58 0.51 5.92
N GLU A 93 -0.34 0.94 5.94
CA GLU A 93 0.11 2.23 5.42
C GLU A 93 1.06 2.01 4.25
N LEU A 94 0.82 2.71 3.15
CA LEU A 94 1.70 2.84 2.00
C LEU A 94 2.29 4.25 1.99
N LEU A 95 3.54 4.39 2.44
CA LEU A 95 4.16 5.69 2.74
C LEU A 95 4.89 6.29 1.56
N GLU A 96 5.56 5.47 0.75
CA GLU A 96 6.45 5.94 -0.32
C GLU A 96 6.41 5.03 -1.56
N ALA A 97 6.52 5.68 -2.72
CA ALA A 97 6.94 5.08 -3.96
C ALA A 97 8.19 5.82 -4.44
N SER A 98 9.22 5.12 -4.85
CA SER A 98 10.40 5.76 -5.44
C SER A 98 10.00 6.50 -6.74
N SER A 99 10.42 7.77 -6.89
CA SER A 99 10.11 8.62 -8.05
C SER A 99 11.37 9.35 -8.53
N PRO A 100 11.54 9.61 -9.84
CA PRO A 100 10.66 9.28 -10.95
C PRO A 100 10.74 7.80 -11.34
N SER A 101 9.66 7.27 -11.90
CA SER A 101 9.56 5.90 -12.37
C SER A 101 9.35 5.89 -13.88
N PHE A 102 10.02 4.99 -14.60
CA PHE A 102 9.83 4.84 -16.05
C PHE A 102 9.78 3.35 -16.46
N ALA A 103 9.23 3.08 -17.63
CA ALA A 103 9.09 1.72 -18.13
C ALA A 103 10.45 0.99 -18.17
N GLY A 104 10.49 -0.21 -17.60
CA GLY A 104 11.72 -1.01 -17.44
C GLY A 104 12.51 -0.74 -16.17
N ASP A 105 12.16 0.29 -15.38
CA ASP A 105 12.77 0.58 -14.09
C ASP A 105 12.04 -0.12 -12.94
N SER A 106 12.57 -0.02 -11.75
CA SER A 106 11.99 -0.59 -10.54
C SER A 106 11.47 0.51 -9.61
N VAL A 107 10.22 0.38 -9.18
CA VAL A 107 9.62 1.18 -8.11
C VAL A 107 9.65 0.38 -6.81
N ILE A 108 10.06 1.03 -5.74
CA ILE A 108 10.01 0.45 -4.40
C ILE A 108 8.83 1.08 -3.66
N PHE A 109 7.86 0.24 -3.31
CA PHE A 109 6.76 0.59 -2.41
C PHE A 109 7.13 0.15 -1.00
N SER A 110 6.93 1.02 -0.02
CA SER A 110 7.24 0.72 1.37
C SER A 110 6.23 1.32 2.33
N GLY A 111 6.09 0.70 3.50
CA GLY A 111 5.13 1.15 4.47
C GLY A 111 5.18 0.36 5.78
N LYS A 112 4.04 0.35 6.49
CA LYS A 112 3.88 -0.36 7.75
C LYS A 112 2.54 -1.10 7.81
N LEU A 113 2.53 -2.22 8.50
CA LEU A 113 1.35 -2.95 8.93
C LEU A 113 1.35 -3.02 10.46
N LEU A 114 0.36 -2.38 11.08
CA LEU A 114 0.23 -2.25 12.52
C LEU A 114 -1.19 -2.64 12.96
N ASP A 115 -1.38 -2.89 14.24
CA ASP A 115 -2.71 -2.98 14.83
C ASP A 115 -3.33 -1.58 15.05
N GLU A 116 -4.59 -1.51 15.48
CA GLU A 116 -5.28 -0.25 15.76
C GLU A 116 -4.66 0.58 16.90
N ARG A 117 -3.71 0.00 17.64
CA ARG A 117 -2.94 0.69 18.69
C ARG A 117 -1.60 1.23 18.18
N GLY A 118 -1.32 1.03 16.89
CA GLY A 118 -0.04 1.39 16.29
C GLY A 118 1.11 0.46 16.69
N GLN A 119 0.80 -0.79 17.11
CA GLN A 119 1.79 -1.78 17.49
C GLN A 119 1.93 -2.84 16.39
N PRO A 120 3.10 -3.47 16.26
CA PRO A 120 3.27 -4.65 15.42
C PRO A 120 2.29 -5.75 15.83
N LEU A 121 1.91 -6.59 14.86
CA LEU A 121 0.95 -7.65 15.11
C LEU A 121 1.49 -8.65 16.12
N ASN A 122 0.68 -8.98 17.13
CA ASN A 122 1.03 -9.91 18.21
C ASN A 122 -0.10 -10.94 18.37
N GLU A 123 0.23 -12.20 18.27
CA GLU A 123 -0.69 -13.32 18.46
C GLU A 123 -0.18 -14.25 19.55
N ALA A 124 -0.97 -14.43 20.61
CA ALA A 124 -0.63 -15.26 21.75
C ALA A 124 0.73 -14.93 22.41
N GLY A 125 1.14 -13.64 22.40
CA GLY A 125 2.41 -13.18 22.97
C GLY A 125 3.60 -13.31 22.01
N GLU A 126 3.40 -13.75 20.77
CA GLU A 126 4.41 -13.79 19.72
C GLU A 126 4.19 -12.69 18.70
N LEU A 127 5.25 -11.96 18.35
CA LEU A 127 5.22 -10.99 17.27
C LEU A 127 5.12 -11.71 15.92
N LYS A 128 4.13 -11.31 15.12
CA LYS A 128 3.87 -11.89 13.79
C LYS A 128 4.07 -10.85 12.70
N GLY A 129 4.50 -11.30 11.53
CA GLY A 129 4.40 -10.52 10.29
C GLY A 129 3.06 -10.80 9.60
N GLY A 130 2.62 -9.88 8.77
CA GLY A 130 1.47 -10.08 7.90
C GLY A 130 1.90 -10.07 6.44
N LEU A 131 1.31 -10.93 5.62
CA LEU A 131 1.59 -11.01 4.20
C LEU A 131 0.90 -9.85 3.47
N ILE A 132 1.70 -9.05 2.78
CA ILE A 132 1.25 -7.88 2.02
C ILE A 132 1.28 -8.23 0.53
N HIS A 133 0.17 -7.97 -0.16
CA HIS A 133 0.02 -8.15 -1.61
C HIS A 133 -0.02 -6.80 -2.29
N LEU A 134 0.56 -6.71 -3.50
CA LEU A 134 0.53 -5.52 -4.34
C LEU A 134 -0.42 -5.74 -5.52
N ARG A 135 -1.24 -4.72 -5.81
CA ARG A 135 -2.02 -4.59 -7.04
C ARG A 135 -1.68 -3.28 -7.72
N ILE A 136 -1.64 -3.29 -9.03
CA ILE A 136 -1.49 -2.09 -9.85
C ILE A 136 -2.76 -1.90 -10.68
N ASP A 137 -3.39 -0.73 -10.55
CA ASP A 137 -4.68 -0.40 -11.21
C ASP A 137 -5.78 -1.46 -10.96
N GLY A 138 -5.78 -2.03 -9.76
CA GLY A 138 -6.71 -3.08 -9.36
C GLY A 138 -6.38 -4.48 -9.90
N ILE A 139 -5.30 -4.63 -10.69
CA ILE A 139 -4.86 -5.90 -11.24
C ILE A 139 -3.82 -6.51 -10.31
N ASP A 140 -4.00 -7.78 -9.97
CA ASP A 140 -3.01 -8.55 -9.21
C ASP A 140 -1.76 -8.76 -10.07
N VAL A 141 -0.62 -8.27 -9.58
CA VAL A 141 0.66 -8.39 -10.29
C VAL A 141 1.37 -9.72 -10.02
N GLY A 142 0.73 -10.60 -9.26
CA GLY A 142 1.15 -11.98 -9.03
C GLY A 142 1.93 -12.20 -7.73
N PRO A 143 2.17 -13.46 -7.37
CA PRO A 143 2.74 -13.85 -6.07
C PRO A 143 4.18 -13.36 -5.85
N SER A 144 4.90 -13.03 -6.92
CA SER A 144 6.26 -12.45 -6.81
C SER A 144 6.28 -11.05 -6.19
N PHE A 145 5.13 -10.37 -6.13
CA PHE A 145 4.97 -9.03 -5.57
C PHE A 145 4.23 -9.06 -4.24
N THR A 146 4.61 -10.03 -3.40
CA THR A 146 4.18 -10.15 -2.02
C THR A 146 5.39 -10.04 -1.10
N THR A 147 5.17 -9.52 0.09
CA THR A 147 6.20 -9.44 1.14
C THR A 147 5.61 -9.73 2.50
N LEU A 148 6.42 -10.22 3.41
CA LEU A 148 6.04 -10.36 4.81
C LEU A 148 6.48 -9.10 5.56
N SER A 149 5.58 -8.47 6.32
CA SER A 149 5.95 -7.36 7.19
C SER A 149 6.90 -7.83 8.31
N ASN A 150 7.82 -6.96 8.71
CA ASN A 150 8.73 -7.24 9.81
C ASN A 150 7.95 -7.40 11.12
N SER A 151 8.10 -8.53 11.79
CA SER A 151 7.32 -8.88 12.98
C SER A 151 7.56 -7.94 14.18
N SER A 152 8.68 -7.23 14.25
CA SER A 152 9.00 -6.34 15.37
C SER A 152 8.68 -4.86 15.11
N SER A 153 8.57 -4.43 13.85
CA SER A 153 8.35 -3.03 13.49
C SER A 153 7.13 -2.81 12.59
N GLY A 154 6.54 -3.87 12.07
CA GLY A 154 5.49 -3.82 11.06
C GLY A 154 5.95 -3.33 9.68
N ALA A 155 7.22 -2.94 9.52
CA ALA A 155 7.74 -2.40 8.26
C ALA A 155 7.73 -3.45 7.14
N TRP A 156 7.40 -3.02 5.93
CA TRP A 156 7.43 -3.86 4.73
C TRP A 156 7.96 -3.07 3.52
N SER A 157 8.40 -3.79 2.50
CA SER A 157 8.85 -3.22 1.23
C SER A 157 8.63 -4.22 0.09
N ILE A 158 8.13 -3.74 -1.03
CA ILE A 158 7.93 -4.49 -2.27
C ILE A 158 8.63 -3.75 -3.41
N THR A 159 9.46 -4.44 -4.17
CA THR A 159 10.05 -3.91 -5.40
C THR A 159 9.24 -4.40 -6.59
N PHE A 160 8.67 -3.47 -7.34
CA PHE A 160 7.91 -3.73 -8.55
C PHE A 160 8.70 -3.27 -9.76
N GLN A 161 8.97 -4.18 -10.69
CA GLN A 161 9.58 -3.83 -11.96
C GLN A 161 8.48 -3.41 -12.94
N ILE A 162 8.55 -2.16 -13.39
CA ILE A 162 7.57 -1.59 -14.33
C ILE A 162 7.73 -2.30 -15.67
N PRO A 163 6.69 -2.97 -16.20
CA PRO A 163 6.74 -3.58 -17.52
C PRO A 163 7.03 -2.55 -18.62
N LEU A 164 7.78 -2.97 -19.65
CA LEU A 164 8.12 -2.10 -20.79
C LEU A 164 6.89 -1.66 -21.59
N ASP A 165 5.82 -2.44 -21.53
CA ASP A 165 4.54 -2.19 -22.20
C ASP A 165 3.51 -1.52 -21.31
N MET A 166 3.87 -1.17 -20.07
CA MET A 166 2.99 -0.41 -19.17
C MET A 166 2.69 0.96 -19.77
N SER A 167 1.44 1.40 -19.68
CA SER A 167 1.05 2.72 -20.15
C SER A 167 1.78 3.82 -19.39
N TYR A 168 2.00 4.95 -20.06
CA TYR A 168 2.59 6.11 -19.40
C TYR A 168 1.51 6.94 -18.71
N GLY A 169 1.89 7.61 -17.62
CA GLY A 169 0.99 8.47 -16.87
C GLY A 169 0.72 7.98 -15.44
N PRO A 170 -0.38 8.44 -14.86
CA PRO A 170 -0.74 8.12 -13.49
C PRO A 170 -1.27 6.68 -13.37
N HIS A 171 -0.80 5.99 -12.34
CA HIS A 171 -1.19 4.65 -11.93
C HIS A 171 -1.47 4.61 -10.44
N ASN A 172 -2.23 3.63 -9.99
CA ASN A 172 -2.53 3.40 -8.59
C ASN A 172 -1.89 2.09 -8.13
N ALA A 173 -1.06 2.17 -7.10
CA ALA A 173 -0.58 1.02 -6.36
C ALA A 173 -1.47 0.81 -5.14
N THR A 174 -2.11 -0.35 -5.03
CA THR A 174 -2.90 -0.76 -3.88
C THR A 174 -2.19 -1.90 -3.18
N VAL A 175 -1.98 -1.78 -1.89
CA VAL A 175 -1.46 -2.84 -1.05
C VAL A 175 -2.57 -3.40 -0.18
N GLU A 176 -2.58 -4.71 0.02
CA GLU A 176 -3.61 -5.44 0.74
C GLU A 176 -2.99 -6.38 1.75
N PHE A 177 -3.48 -6.32 2.99
CA PHE A 177 -3.34 -7.35 3.99
C PHE A 177 -4.71 -8.03 4.14
N LEU A 178 -4.80 -9.29 3.78
CA LEU A 178 -6.08 -10.02 3.72
C LEU A 178 -6.57 -10.53 5.08
N GLY A 179 -5.83 -10.24 6.15
CA GLY A 179 -6.15 -10.79 7.47
C GLY A 179 -5.90 -12.30 7.57
N GLY A 180 -6.10 -12.86 8.74
CA GLY A 180 -5.95 -14.30 8.96
C GLY A 180 -7.19 -15.11 8.63
N PHE A 181 -8.37 -14.50 8.70
CA PHE A 181 -9.66 -15.20 8.59
C PHE A 181 -10.12 -15.52 7.17
N SER A 182 -9.56 -14.81 6.17
CA SER A 182 -10.03 -14.90 4.77
C SER A 182 -9.03 -15.52 3.81
N TRP A 183 -7.81 -15.78 4.24
CA TRP A 183 -6.77 -16.26 3.34
C TRP A 183 -6.74 -17.79 3.28
N VAL A 184 -7.22 -18.32 2.17
CA VAL A 184 -6.98 -19.72 1.79
C VAL A 184 -5.73 -19.68 0.92
N ASP A 185 -4.62 -20.22 1.45
CA ASP A 185 -3.38 -20.41 0.67
C ASP A 185 -3.69 -21.07 -0.67
N PRO A 186 -3.44 -20.40 -1.83
CA PRO A 186 -3.69 -20.99 -3.14
C PRO A 186 -2.87 -22.26 -3.41
N MET A 187 -1.83 -22.50 -2.61
CA MET A 187 -0.96 -23.69 -2.73
C MET A 187 -1.33 -24.81 -1.75
N GLY A 188 -2.33 -24.64 -0.88
CA GLY A 188 -2.84 -25.71 -0.01
C GLY A 188 -1.83 -26.20 1.05
N GLN A 189 -0.79 -25.46 1.31
CA GLN A 189 0.18 -25.76 2.37
C GLN A 189 -0.24 -25.03 3.62
N GLY A 190 -0.94 -25.67 4.51
CA GLY A 190 -1.66 -25.16 5.67
C GLY A 190 -0.89 -24.41 6.76
N ASP A 191 0.17 -23.68 6.42
CA ASP A 191 0.80 -22.69 7.29
C ASP A 191 0.32 -21.30 6.86
N SER A 192 -0.75 -20.83 7.48
CA SER A 192 -1.17 -19.44 7.40
C SER A 192 -0.03 -18.56 7.89
N LEU A 193 0.68 -17.89 6.97
CA LEU A 193 1.71 -16.90 7.31
C LEU A 193 1.10 -15.66 7.98
N ASN A 194 -0.22 -15.48 7.85
CA ASN A 194 -0.95 -14.39 8.45
C ASN A 194 -1.41 -14.73 9.88
N PRO A 195 -1.32 -13.79 10.81
CA PRO A 195 -1.86 -13.96 12.15
C PRO A 195 -3.39 -14.09 12.10
N GLU A 196 -3.91 -15.16 12.70
CA GLU A 196 -5.29 -15.65 12.52
C GLU A 196 -6.38 -14.67 12.95
N TYR A 197 -6.09 -13.78 13.93
CA TYR A 197 -7.11 -12.96 14.58
C TYR A 197 -7.07 -11.48 14.21
N TYR A 198 -6.47 -11.14 13.07
CA TYR A 198 -6.39 -9.78 12.56
C TYR A 198 -7.30 -9.60 11.34
N LEU A 199 -7.98 -8.44 11.31
CA LEU A 199 -8.84 -8.07 10.18
C LEU A 199 -8.02 -7.58 9.00
N GLU A 200 -8.61 -7.65 7.82
CA GLU A 200 -8.05 -7.13 6.58
C GLU A 200 -7.88 -5.59 6.62
N SER A 201 -6.92 -5.11 5.87
CA SER A 201 -6.73 -3.67 5.62
C SER A 201 -6.07 -3.42 4.27
N THR A 202 -6.35 -2.25 3.70
CA THR A 202 -5.83 -1.84 2.39
C THR A 202 -5.40 -0.39 2.44
N ASP A 203 -4.43 -0.03 1.58
CA ASP A 203 -4.06 1.35 1.32
C ASP A 203 -3.66 1.53 -0.14
N THR A 204 -3.78 2.75 -0.67
CA THR A 204 -3.55 3.05 -2.08
C THR A 204 -2.75 4.34 -2.24
N LEU A 205 -1.72 4.29 -3.09
CA LEU A 205 -0.88 5.42 -3.45
C LEU A 205 -0.81 5.57 -4.96
N GLY A 206 -1.00 6.80 -5.45
CA GLY A 206 -0.73 7.14 -6.85
C GLY A 206 0.76 7.23 -7.13
N PHE A 207 1.20 6.72 -8.27
CA PHE A 207 2.54 6.93 -8.81
C PHE A 207 2.45 7.22 -10.30
N GLU A 208 3.49 7.80 -10.86
CA GLU A 208 3.52 8.21 -12.26
C GLU A 208 4.60 7.46 -13.02
N VAL A 209 4.24 6.87 -14.16
CA VAL A 209 5.20 6.25 -15.07
C VAL A 209 5.56 7.24 -16.15
N SER A 210 6.80 7.72 -16.12
CA SER A 210 7.34 8.70 -17.07
C SER A 210 7.98 8.02 -18.27
N VAL A 211 8.17 8.77 -19.33
CA VAL A 211 8.79 8.34 -20.57
C VAL A 211 10.21 8.89 -20.63
N PRO A 212 11.25 8.04 -20.61
CA PRO A 212 12.59 8.49 -20.95
C PRO A 212 12.65 8.96 -22.40
N THR A 213 13.37 10.05 -22.63
CA THR A 213 13.53 10.63 -23.97
C THR A 213 14.99 10.62 -24.41
N GLU A 214 15.22 10.63 -25.71
CA GLU A 214 16.52 10.73 -26.31
C GLU A 214 16.51 11.76 -27.44
N ILE A 215 17.55 12.61 -27.48
CA ILE A 215 17.82 13.49 -28.62
C ILE A 215 18.94 12.86 -29.42
N ARG A 216 18.71 12.60 -30.71
CA ARG A 216 19.74 12.14 -31.65
C ARG A 216 20.01 13.24 -32.63
N LEU A 217 21.24 13.75 -32.68
CA LEU A 217 21.68 14.75 -33.66
C LEU A 217 22.31 14.04 -34.85
N PHE A 218 21.88 14.38 -36.03
CA PHE A 218 22.41 13.83 -37.28
C PHE A 218 22.30 14.86 -38.40
N GLY A 219 23.21 14.80 -39.31
CA GLY A 219 23.26 15.75 -40.45
C GLY A 219 23.64 17.17 -40.05
N GLY A 220 24.20 17.86 -40.92
CA GLY A 220 24.63 19.25 -40.75
C GLY A 220 25.95 19.51 -41.40
N ASN A 221 26.21 20.79 -41.69
CA ASN A 221 27.54 21.24 -42.08
C ASN A 221 28.46 21.22 -40.87
N THR A 222 29.40 20.27 -40.86
CA THR A 222 30.43 20.18 -39.79
C THR A 222 31.47 21.31 -39.92
N ASP A 223 31.63 21.88 -41.12
CA ASP A 223 32.51 23.02 -41.38
C ASP A 223 31.66 24.19 -41.92
N VAL A 224 31.48 25.23 -41.12
CA VAL A 224 30.68 26.40 -41.43
C VAL A 224 31.55 27.64 -41.36
N THR A 225 31.48 28.51 -42.35
CA THR A 225 32.15 29.81 -42.31
C THR A 225 31.30 30.85 -41.60
N ARG A 226 31.95 31.96 -41.13
CA ARG A 226 31.23 33.09 -40.58
C ARG A 226 30.28 33.67 -41.63
N GLU A 227 29.08 34.12 -41.15
CA GLU A 227 28.02 34.66 -41.96
C GLU A 227 27.22 33.61 -42.78
N GLU A 228 27.63 32.33 -42.74
CA GLU A 228 26.84 31.23 -43.27
C GLU A 228 25.85 30.69 -42.25
N LEU A 229 24.92 29.82 -42.71
CA LEU A 229 23.96 29.15 -41.84
C LEU A 229 24.54 27.82 -41.32
N LEU A 230 24.60 27.71 -40.01
CA LEU A 230 24.70 26.37 -39.38
C LEU A 230 23.35 25.67 -39.61
N ASP A 231 23.38 24.53 -40.27
CA ASP A 231 22.23 23.66 -40.49
C ASP A 231 22.48 22.35 -39.74
N LEU A 232 21.74 22.12 -38.64
CA LEU A 232 21.83 20.96 -37.82
C LEU A 232 20.42 20.33 -37.65
N THR A 233 20.34 19.04 -37.88
CA THR A 233 19.08 18.29 -37.73
C THR A 233 19.21 17.29 -36.60
N GLY A 234 18.12 17.04 -35.89
CA GLY A 234 18.03 16.01 -34.88
C GLY A 234 16.63 15.43 -34.81
N VAL A 235 16.44 14.45 -33.96
CA VAL A 235 15.13 13.88 -33.64
C VAL A 235 14.99 13.70 -32.14
N LEU A 236 13.82 14.02 -31.62
CA LEU A 236 13.41 13.72 -30.24
C LEU A 236 12.53 12.48 -30.26
N VAL A 237 12.95 11.42 -29.56
CA VAL A 237 12.24 10.14 -29.50
C VAL A 237 12.13 9.63 -28.07
N ASP A 238 11.22 8.69 -27.86
CA ASP A 238 11.16 7.93 -26.62
C ASP A 238 12.12 6.70 -26.65
N ILE A 239 12.19 5.96 -25.54
CA ILE A 239 13.05 4.79 -25.40
C ILE A 239 12.72 3.65 -26.40
N VAL A 240 11.51 3.61 -26.96
CA VAL A 240 11.09 2.64 -27.98
C VAL A 240 11.06 3.26 -29.38
N GLU A 241 11.79 4.37 -29.58
CA GLU A 241 12.00 5.07 -30.84
C GLU A 241 10.73 5.72 -31.47
N ARG A 242 9.70 5.96 -30.69
CA ARG A 242 8.55 6.71 -31.17
C ARG A 242 8.84 8.20 -31.15
N PRO A 243 8.51 8.93 -32.23
CA PRO A 243 8.70 10.38 -32.28
C PRO A 243 7.88 11.12 -31.22
N ILE A 244 8.44 12.20 -30.69
CA ILE A 244 7.77 13.06 -29.72
C ILE A 244 7.57 14.43 -30.36
N PRO A 245 6.36 14.75 -30.87
CA PRO A 245 6.06 16.00 -31.56
C PRO A 245 5.78 17.15 -30.59
N ASP A 246 5.77 18.37 -31.17
CA ASP A 246 5.33 19.61 -30.52
C ASP A 246 6.08 19.99 -29.24
N MET A 247 7.32 19.47 -29.06
CA MET A 247 8.15 19.76 -27.89
C MET A 247 9.14 20.88 -28.19
N THR A 248 9.29 21.81 -27.23
CA THR A 248 10.26 22.87 -27.32
C THR A 248 11.61 22.39 -26.78
N LEU A 249 12.65 22.52 -27.60
CA LEU A 249 14.04 22.24 -27.24
C LEU A 249 14.83 23.54 -27.26
N SER A 250 15.76 23.70 -26.34
CA SER A 250 16.70 24.83 -26.31
C SER A 250 18.04 24.45 -26.93
N VAL A 251 18.57 25.34 -27.76
CA VAL A 251 19.86 25.18 -28.43
C VAL A 251 20.88 26.11 -27.81
N TRP A 252 22.04 25.57 -27.48
CA TRP A 252 23.12 26.26 -26.81
C TRP A 252 24.43 26.08 -27.59
N MET A 253 25.26 27.10 -27.62
CA MET A 253 26.60 27.00 -28.20
C MET A 253 27.63 27.50 -27.20
N ASN A 254 28.61 26.66 -26.89
CA ASN A 254 29.64 26.96 -25.87
C ASN A 254 29.04 27.45 -24.53
N GLY A 255 27.89 26.91 -24.11
CA GLY A 255 27.20 27.29 -22.88
C GLY A 255 26.35 28.56 -22.98
N GLN A 256 26.30 29.22 -24.14
CA GLN A 256 25.43 30.38 -24.38
C GLN A 256 24.14 29.93 -25.11
N PHE A 257 23.00 30.38 -24.60
CA PHE A 257 21.72 30.14 -25.25
C PHE A 257 21.63 30.80 -26.62
N LEU A 258 21.24 30.09 -27.65
CA LEU A 258 21.05 30.57 -28.99
C LEU A 258 19.58 30.80 -29.32
N THR A 259 18.79 29.74 -29.30
CA THR A 259 17.40 29.76 -29.74
C THR A 259 16.62 28.59 -29.15
N ASN A 260 15.30 28.61 -29.30
CA ASN A 260 14.43 27.46 -29.13
C ASN A 260 13.99 26.95 -30.51
N VAL A 261 13.82 25.63 -30.59
CA VAL A 261 13.25 24.92 -31.74
C VAL A 261 12.14 24.01 -31.28
N THR A 262 11.22 23.65 -32.16
CA THR A 262 10.11 22.75 -31.84
C THR A 262 10.20 21.52 -32.72
N SER A 263 9.98 20.33 -32.13
CA SER A 263 9.90 19.09 -32.89
C SER A 263 8.59 19.05 -33.72
N ASP A 264 8.69 18.56 -34.95
CA ASP A 264 7.54 18.37 -35.86
C ASP A 264 6.80 17.04 -35.56
N GLU A 265 5.84 16.65 -36.42
CA GLU A 265 5.02 15.43 -36.26
C GLU A 265 5.86 14.15 -36.28
N GLU A 266 7.03 14.15 -36.89
CA GLU A 266 8.02 13.07 -36.94
C GLU A 266 9.07 13.19 -35.82
N GLY A 267 8.91 14.14 -34.90
CA GLY A 267 9.86 14.40 -33.82
C GLY A 267 11.14 15.10 -34.28
N VAL A 268 11.21 15.52 -35.56
CA VAL A 268 12.41 16.13 -36.11
C VAL A 268 12.55 17.57 -35.63
N VAL A 269 13.77 17.96 -35.31
CA VAL A 269 14.17 19.32 -34.94
C VAL A 269 15.15 19.85 -35.98
N SER A 270 14.85 21.00 -36.59
CA SER A 270 15.71 21.67 -37.54
C SER A 270 16.26 22.94 -36.90
N ILE A 271 17.58 23.06 -36.85
CA ILE A 271 18.30 24.17 -36.28
C ILE A 271 19.01 24.92 -37.41
N LEU A 272 18.48 26.07 -37.76
CA LEU A 272 19.10 26.98 -38.71
C LEU A 272 19.58 28.22 -37.96
N TYR A 273 20.89 28.38 -37.84
CA TYR A 273 21.46 29.48 -37.08
C TYR A 273 22.50 30.26 -37.91
N PRO A 274 22.32 31.57 -38.15
CA PRO A 274 23.32 32.39 -38.83
C PRO A 274 24.55 32.56 -37.93
N VAL A 275 25.71 32.09 -38.42
CA VAL A 275 26.96 32.19 -37.68
C VAL A 275 27.41 33.66 -37.65
N PRO A 276 27.55 34.26 -36.46
CA PRO A 276 28.00 35.66 -36.35
C PRO A 276 29.37 35.93 -36.98
N SER A 277 29.60 37.13 -37.53
CA SER A 277 30.86 37.54 -38.12
C SER A 277 32.03 37.61 -37.11
N ASP A 278 31.72 37.76 -35.84
CA ASP A 278 32.68 37.79 -34.71
C ASP A 278 32.86 36.44 -33.99
N MET A 279 32.19 35.38 -34.47
CA MET A 279 32.31 34.04 -33.88
C MET A 279 33.77 33.61 -33.83
N PRO A 280 34.33 33.11 -32.67
CA PRO A 280 35.66 32.59 -32.60
C PRO A 280 35.90 31.45 -33.62
N LEU A 281 37.07 31.41 -34.22
CA LEU A 281 37.46 30.32 -35.12
C LEU A 281 37.82 29.08 -34.31
N GLY A 282 37.54 27.91 -34.87
CA GLY A 282 37.83 26.60 -34.29
C GLY A 282 36.54 25.86 -33.88
N THR A 283 36.75 24.73 -33.22
CA THR A 283 35.65 23.83 -32.84
C THR A 283 34.70 24.52 -31.84
N GLN A 284 33.39 24.49 -32.15
CA GLN A 284 32.34 25.01 -31.31
C GLN A 284 31.50 23.83 -30.81
N ASN A 285 31.12 23.85 -29.52
CA ASN A 285 30.24 22.83 -28.95
C ASN A 285 28.81 23.29 -29.05
N VAL A 286 27.96 22.52 -29.76
CA VAL A 286 26.52 22.75 -29.83
C VAL A 286 25.80 21.73 -28.97
N GLU A 287 24.97 22.20 -28.05
CA GLU A 287 24.16 21.39 -27.16
C GLU A 287 22.68 21.68 -27.39
N VAL A 288 21.90 20.61 -27.57
CA VAL A 288 20.45 20.68 -27.67
C VAL A 288 19.87 20.05 -26.43
N ARG A 289 18.97 20.74 -25.75
CA ARG A 289 18.35 20.32 -24.50
C ARG A 289 16.85 20.30 -24.60
N PHE A 290 16.26 19.21 -24.20
CA PHE A 290 14.84 19.10 -23.88
C PHE A 290 14.70 19.12 -22.35
N ALA A 291 13.97 20.11 -21.82
CA ALA A 291 13.80 20.29 -20.37
C ALA A 291 12.84 19.30 -19.73
N GLY A 292 12.22 18.43 -20.53
CA GLY A 292 11.10 17.58 -20.11
C GLY A 292 9.75 18.26 -20.30
N ALA A 293 8.70 17.46 -20.20
CA ALA A 293 7.31 17.88 -20.23
C ALA A 293 6.51 16.94 -19.32
N PRO A 294 5.23 17.17 -19.03
CA PRO A 294 4.42 16.16 -18.36
C PRO A 294 4.56 14.80 -19.05
N LEU A 295 4.89 13.77 -18.30
CA LEU A 295 5.20 12.40 -18.75
C LEU A 295 6.56 12.19 -19.42
N TYR A 296 7.24 13.21 -19.95
CA TYR A 296 8.50 13.08 -20.66
C TYR A 296 9.68 13.55 -19.81
N LEU A 297 10.66 12.69 -19.58
CA LEU A 297 11.86 13.05 -18.85
C LEU A 297 12.77 13.97 -19.68
N PRO A 298 13.60 14.83 -19.05
CA PRO A 298 14.53 15.67 -19.75
C PRO A 298 15.64 14.87 -20.44
N SER A 299 16.15 15.37 -21.55
CA SER A 299 17.28 14.81 -22.27
C SER A 299 18.14 15.88 -22.92
N ASN A 300 19.37 15.56 -23.25
CA ASN A 300 20.28 16.43 -23.97
C ASN A 300 21.19 15.66 -24.92
N ALA A 301 21.64 16.35 -25.97
CA ALA A 301 22.63 15.83 -26.90
C ALA A 301 23.63 16.94 -27.27
N THR A 302 24.86 16.53 -27.57
CA THR A 302 25.94 17.46 -27.95
C THR A 302 26.60 17.02 -29.23
N THR A 303 27.04 18.00 -30.04
CA THR A 303 27.86 17.78 -31.22
C THR A 303 28.89 18.92 -31.34
N THR A 304 29.94 18.73 -32.13
CA THR A 304 31.01 19.70 -32.35
C THR A 304 31.30 19.88 -33.83
#